data_91fd8960aa3ed49f3dc55831cdf63a93
#
_entry.id   91fd8960aa3ed49f3dc55831cdf63a93
#
_cell.length_a   1.000
_cell.length_b   1.000
_cell.length_c   1.000
_cell.angle_alpha   90.00
_cell.angle_beta   90.00
_cell.angle_gamma   90.00
#
_symmetry.space_group_name_H-M   'P 1'
#
loop_
_entity.id
_entity.type
_entity.pdbx_description
1 polymer ?
#
loop_
_entity_poly.entity_id
_entity_poly.type
_entity_poly.pdbx_seq_one_letter_code
_entity_poly.pdbx_strand_id
1 'polypeptide(L)'
;MKAWSYLLLLFIMITSCSGNSSSQNLTWYNNATISNITEDPDKPNEVVRVSIGISAQVFYLSKKSPDYKNLLEKANQSFKKSKIYNIGIENKTNIIKEMKEVK
;
A
#
# COMPACT_ATOMS: atom_id res chain seq x y z
N MET A 1 0.72 45.68 -11.23
CA MET A 1 0.86 44.84 -12.38
C MET A 1 1.60 43.57 -12.13
N LYS A 2 2.71 43.73 -11.50
CA LYS A 2 3.55 42.56 -11.27
C LYS A 2 2.98 41.59 -10.26
N ALA A 3 2.09 42.07 -9.43
CA ALA A 3 1.50 41.21 -8.43
C ALA A 3 0.68 40.08 -9.04
N TRP A 4 0.28 40.23 -10.24
CA TRP A 4 -0.53 39.20 -10.87
C TRP A 4 0.21 37.91 -11.08
N SER A 5 1.45 38.05 -11.46
CA SER A 5 2.27 36.88 -11.70
C SER A 5 2.40 36.03 -10.44
N TYR A 6 2.51 36.69 -9.34
CA TYR A 6 2.66 35.96 -8.08
C TYR A 6 1.41 35.20 -7.71
N LEU A 7 0.28 35.78 -8.00
CA LEU A 7 -0.97 35.11 -7.72
C LEU A 7 -1.12 33.83 -8.52
N LEU A 8 -0.69 33.88 -9.75
CA LEU A 8 -0.77 32.70 -10.59
C LEU A 8 0.09 31.56 -10.06
N LEU A 9 1.23 31.91 -9.56
CA LEU A 9 2.10 30.90 -8.99
C LEU A 9 1.47 30.20 -7.81
N LEU A 10 0.76 30.94 -7.02
CA LEU A 10 0.09 30.38 -5.87
C LEU A 10 -0.97 29.36 -6.28
N PHE A 11 -1.68 29.65 -7.33
CA PHE A 11 -2.67 28.71 -7.81
C PHE A 11 -2.06 27.38 -8.19
N ILE A 12 -0.95 27.46 -8.88
CA ILE A 12 -0.30 26.24 -9.34
C ILE A 12 0.08 25.35 -8.19
N MET A 13 0.56 25.93 -7.13
CA MET A 13 0.93 25.16 -5.97
C MET A 13 -0.25 24.47 -5.32
N ILE A 14 -1.33 25.17 -5.21
CA ILE A 14 -2.54 24.60 -4.62
C ILE A 14 -3.01 23.42 -5.42
N THR A 15 -2.96 23.53 -6.71
CA THR A 15 -3.40 22.44 -7.57
C THR A 15 -2.56 21.19 -7.33
N SER A 16 -1.28 21.37 -7.21
CA SER A 16 -0.41 20.24 -6.98
C SER A 16 -0.75 19.51 -5.69
N CYS A 17 -0.97 20.27 -4.66
CA CYS A 17 -1.30 19.65 -3.37
C CYS A 17 -2.57 18.86 -3.43
N SER A 18 -3.58 19.39 -4.08
CA SER A 18 -4.85 18.68 -4.14
C SER A 18 -4.73 17.38 -4.90
N GLY A 19 -3.89 17.34 -5.90
CA GLY A 19 -3.69 16.11 -6.65
C GLY A 19 -3.12 15.00 -5.81
N ASN A 20 -2.28 15.32 -4.87
CA ASN A 20 -1.66 14.31 -4.04
C ASN A 20 -2.62 13.70 -3.05
N SER A 21 -3.52 14.48 -2.52
CA SER A 21 -4.39 13.98 -1.48
C SER A 21 -5.50 13.09 -1.99
N SER A 22 -5.78 13.13 -3.27
CA SER A 22 -6.94 12.44 -3.79
C SER A 22 -6.84 10.94 -3.82
N SER A 23 -5.65 10.38 -3.73
CA SER A 23 -5.47 8.95 -3.92
C SER A 23 -5.45 8.16 -2.62
N GLN A 24 -5.66 8.79 -1.49
CA GLN A 24 -5.30 8.14 -0.23
C GLN A 24 -6.50 7.62 0.55
N ASN A 25 -6.89 6.40 0.26
CA ASN A 25 -7.87 5.67 1.06
C ASN A 25 -7.24 4.42 1.63
N LEU A 26 -6.07 4.57 2.22
CA LEU A 26 -5.36 3.43 2.77
C LEU A 26 -5.51 3.38 4.28
N THR A 27 -5.65 2.17 4.81
CA THR A 27 -5.53 1.92 6.23
C THR A 27 -4.14 1.40 6.48
N TRP A 28 -3.44 1.97 7.44
CA TRP A 28 -2.06 1.60 7.72
C TRP A 28 -1.95 0.71 8.95
N TYR A 29 -1.31 -0.43 8.77
CA TYR A 29 -0.97 -1.33 9.86
C TYR A 29 0.51 -1.13 10.16
N ASN A 30 0.80 -0.45 11.25
CA ASN A 30 2.18 -0.11 11.58
C ASN A 30 2.84 -1.21 12.39
N ASN A 31 4.13 -1.39 12.19
CA ASN A 31 4.92 -2.38 12.92
C ASN A 31 4.32 -3.77 12.81
N ALA A 32 3.95 -4.14 11.60
CA ALA A 32 3.25 -5.39 11.35
C ALA A 32 4.17 -6.41 10.71
N THR A 33 3.84 -7.68 10.92
CA THR A 33 4.53 -8.77 10.24
C THR A 33 3.52 -9.62 9.48
N ILE A 34 4.00 -10.28 8.44
CA ILE A 34 3.17 -11.21 7.68
C ILE A 34 3.22 -12.56 8.36
N SER A 35 2.07 -13.13 8.67
CA SER A 35 2.00 -14.40 9.35
C SER A 35 1.71 -15.57 8.42
N ASN A 36 1.21 -15.31 7.23
CA ASN A 36 0.96 -16.38 6.27
C ASN A 36 0.82 -15.81 4.86
N ILE A 37 1.21 -16.59 3.87
CA ILE A 37 1.07 -16.24 2.45
C ILE A 37 0.64 -17.48 1.72
N THR A 38 -0.55 -17.45 1.08
CA THR A 38 -1.07 -18.58 0.34
C THR A 38 -1.72 -18.09 -0.94
N GLU A 39 -1.87 -19.00 -1.91
CA GLU A 39 -2.58 -18.66 -3.12
C GLU A 39 -4.08 -18.62 -2.85
N ASP A 40 -4.77 -17.73 -3.54
CA ASP A 40 -6.23 -17.67 -3.43
C ASP A 40 -6.83 -18.84 -4.20
N PRO A 41 -7.61 -19.69 -3.55
CA PRO A 41 -8.17 -20.85 -4.24
C PRO A 41 -9.19 -20.49 -5.34
N ASP A 42 -9.82 -19.33 -5.22
CA ASP A 42 -10.79 -18.90 -6.21
C ASP A 42 -10.16 -18.17 -7.38
N LYS A 43 -9.06 -17.44 -7.13
CA LYS A 43 -8.43 -16.62 -8.16
C LYS A 43 -6.90 -16.75 -8.09
N PRO A 44 -6.37 -17.95 -8.28
CA PRO A 44 -4.93 -18.16 -8.05
C PRO A 44 -4.03 -17.38 -9.00
N ASN A 45 -4.56 -16.98 -10.16
CA ASN A 45 -3.75 -16.22 -11.12
C ASN A 45 -3.89 -14.72 -10.96
N GLU A 46 -4.72 -14.26 -10.03
CA GLU A 46 -4.99 -12.84 -9.89
C GLU A 46 -4.52 -12.27 -8.56
N VAL A 47 -4.66 -13.02 -7.48
CA VAL A 47 -4.32 -12.51 -6.16
C VAL A 47 -3.68 -13.60 -5.31
N VAL A 48 -2.90 -13.13 -4.33
CA VAL A 48 -2.30 -13.98 -3.30
C VAL A 48 -2.91 -13.55 -1.97
N ARG A 49 -3.27 -14.50 -1.12
CA ARG A 49 -3.83 -14.24 0.19
C ARG A 49 -2.72 -14.02 1.20
N VAL A 50 -2.86 -13.00 2.01
CA VAL A 50 -1.86 -12.62 2.99
C VAL A 50 -2.54 -12.41 4.33
N SER A 51 -1.95 -12.96 5.39
CA SER A 51 -2.42 -12.73 6.74
C SER A 51 -1.41 -11.84 7.47
N ILE A 52 -1.91 -10.87 8.22
CA ILE A 52 -1.08 -9.92 8.93
C ILE A 52 -1.19 -10.13 10.43
N GLY A 53 -0.07 -10.42 11.06
CA GLY A 53 -0.01 -10.57 12.50
C GLY A 53 -0.98 -11.60 13.03
N ILE A 54 -1.70 -11.24 14.08
CA ILE A 54 -2.70 -12.12 14.67
C ILE A 54 -4.11 -11.81 14.17
N SER A 55 -4.22 -10.94 13.19
CA SER A 55 -5.52 -10.60 12.64
C SER A 55 -6.14 -11.78 11.91
N ALA A 56 -7.43 -11.99 12.12
CA ALA A 56 -8.15 -13.03 11.40
C ALA A 56 -8.53 -12.60 9.99
N GLN A 57 -8.38 -11.32 9.69
CA GLN A 57 -8.77 -10.79 8.40
C GLN A 57 -7.74 -11.15 7.34
N VAL A 58 -8.23 -11.45 6.12
CA VAL A 58 -7.40 -11.80 5.00
C VAL A 58 -7.20 -10.58 4.11
N PHE A 59 -5.96 -10.37 3.69
CA PHE A 59 -5.62 -9.30 2.75
C PHE A 59 -5.07 -9.92 1.48
N TYR A 60 -4.91 -9.10 0.44
CA TYR A 60 -4.57 -9.63 -0.87
C TYR A 60 -3.42 -8.85 -1.50
N LEU A 61 -2.57 -9.56 -2.24
CA LEU A 61 -1.62 -8.94 -3.15
C LEU A 61 -2.12 -9.18 -4.56
N SER A 62 -2.31 -8.11 -5.32
CA SER A 62 -2.78 -8.23 -6.69
C SER A 62 -1.62 -8.55 -7.62
N LYS A 63 -1.72 -9.67 -8.34
CA LYS A 63 -0.67 -10.04 -9.29
C LYS A 63 -0.62 -9.12 -10.50
N LYS A 64 -1.66 -8.32 -10.70
CA LYS A 64 -1.70 -7.36 -11.80
C LYS A 64 -1.10 -6.02 -11.43
N SER A 65 -0.77 -5.82 -10.17
CA SER A 65 -0.17 -4.57 -9.74
C SER A 65 1.26 -4.45 -10.26
N PRO A 66 1.68 -3.28 -10.73
CA PRO A 66 3.06 -3.10 -11.17
C PRO A 66 4.07 -3.32 -10.05
N ASP A 67 3.65 -3.15 -8.80
CA ASP A 67 4.53 -3.34 -7.65
C ASP A 67 4.43 -4.74 -7.05
N TYR A 68 3.74 -5.66 -7.71
CA TYR A 68 3.48 -6.97 -7.13
C TYR A 68 4.75 -7.70 -6.71
N LYS A 69 5.75 -7.73 -7.58
CA LYS A 69 6.99 -8.45 -7.28
C LYS A 69 7.68 -7.89 -6.06
N ASN A 70 7.72 -6.58 -5.97
CA ASN A 70 8.35 -5.89 -4.87
C ASN A 70 7.60 -6.16 -3.55
N LEU A 71 6.29 -6.04 -3.61
CA LEU A 71 5.47 -6.29 -2.43
C LEU A 71 5.55 -7.75 -1.99
N LEU A 72 5.55 -8.67 -2.94
CA LEU A 72 5.66 -10.08 -2.61
C LEU A 72 6.98 -10.40 -1.94
N GLU A 73 8.06 -9.81 -2.44
CA GLU A 73 9.37 -10.02 -1.83
C GLU A 73 9.39 -9.52 -0.39
N LYS A 74 8.85 -8.33 -0.16
CA LYS A 74 8.78 -7.79 1.19
C LYS A 74 7.91 -8.65 2.09
N ALA A 75 6.80 -9.14 1.55
CA ALA A 75 5.92 -10.01 2.32
C ALA A 75 6.63 -11.31 2.71
N ASN A 76 7.38 -11.87 1.78
CA ASN A 76 8.14 -13.09 2.06
C ASN A 76 9.21 -12.85 3.13
N GLN A 77 9.89 -11.73 3.06
CA GLN A 77 10.89 -11.41 4.08
C GLN A 77 10.26 -11.24 5.44
N SER A 78 9.11 -10.60 5.49
CA SER A 78 8.38 -10.45 6.74
C SER A 78 7.95 -11.80 7.28
N PHE A 79 7.44 -12.67 6.41
CA PHE A 79 6.96 -13.97 6.80
C PHE A 79 8.09 -14.88 7.27
N LYS A 80 9.18 -14.92 6.54
CA LYS A 80 10.28 -15.85 6.83
C LYS A 80 11.23 -15.34 7.89
N LYS A 81 11.44 -14.03 7.96
CA LYS A 81 12.43 -13.45 8.86
C LYS A 81 11.83 -12.57 9.94
N SER A 82 10.52 -12.49 10.00
CA SER A 82 9.82 -11.65 10.96
C SER A 82 10.18 -10.17 10.82
N LYS A 83 10.48 -9.74 9.61
CA LYS A 83 10.80 -8.36 9.37
C LYS A 83 9.55 -7.49 9.47
N ILE A 84 9.68 -6.37 10.13
CA ILE A 84 8.55 -5.49 10.44
C ILE A 84 8.36 -4.46 9.33
N TYR A 85 7.11 -4.26 8.92
CA TYR A 85 6.76 -3.28 7.92
C TYR A 85 5.55 -2.46 8.35
N ASN A 86 5.46 -1.26 7.80
CA ASN A 86 4.21 -0.50 7.83
C ASN A 86 3.47 -0.84 6.55
N ILE A 87 2.29 -1.41 6.66
CA ILE A 87 1.56 -1.96 5.53
C ILE A 87 0.33 -1.12 5.25
N GLY A 88 0.25 -0.59 4.04
CA GLY A 88 -0.89 0.22 3.60
C GLY A 88 -1.86 -0.61 2.80
N ILE A 89 -3.10 -0.66 3.26
CA ILE A 89 -4.15 -1.51 2.71
C ILE A 89 -5.28 -0.64 2.16
N GLU A 90 -5.71 -0.92 0.95
CA GLU A 90 -6.85 -0.24 0.38
C GLU A 90 -8.13 -0.66 1.09
N ASN A 91 -8.92 0.31 1.53
CA ASN A 91 -10.04 0.04 2.43
C ASN A 91 -11.13 -0.83 1.83
N LYS A 92 -11.41 -0.66 0.56
CA LYS A 92 -12.56 -1.35 -0.04
C LYS A 92 -12.25 -2.76 -0.51
N THR A 93 -11.02 -3.01 -0.89
CA THR A 93 -10.66 -4.28 -1.51
C THR A 93 -9.76 -5.13 -0.63
N ASN A 94 -9.22 -4.57 0.43
CA ASN A 94 -8.23 -5.22 1.28
C ASN A 94 -6.97 -5.61 0.53
N ILE A 95 -6.67 -4.87 -0.54
CA ILE A 95 -5.45 -5.10 -1.31
C ILE A 95 -4.31 -4.32 -0.71
N ILE A 96 -3.17 -4.98 -0.53
CA ILE A 96 -1.97 -4.33 -0.02
C ILE A 96 -1.41 -3.45 -1.13
N LYS A 97 -1.31 -2.15 -0.86
CA LYS A 97 -0.80 -1.19 -1.83
C LYS A 97 0.63 -0.78 -1.56
N GLU A 98 1.04 -0.77 -0.31
CA GLU A 98 2.38 -0.35 0.05
C GLU A 98 2.90 -1.15 1.23
N MET A 99 4.20 -1.37 1.25
CA MET A 99 4.89 -1.94 2.41
C MET A 99 6.17 -1.16 2.60
N LYS A 100 6.26 -0.44 3.70
CA LYS A 100 7.42 0.41 4.00
C LYS A 100 8.18 -0.14 5.19
N GLU A 101 9.49 -0.18 5.06
CA GLU A 101 10.31 -0.67 6.16
C GLU A 101 10.23 0.26 7.35
N VAL A 102 10.22 -0.34 8.52
CA VAL A 102 10.22 0.40 9.77
C VAL A 102 11.67 0.63 10.18
N LYS A 103 11.98 1.87 10.50
CA LYS A 103 13.34 2.22 10.91
C LYS A 103 13.48 2.33 12.40
#